data_17fe2ec6655df4c80161d3d28479f522
#
_entry.id   17fe2ec6655df4c80161d3d28479f522
#
_cell.length_a   1.000
_cell.length_b   1.000
_cell.length_c   1.000
_cell.angle_alpha   90.00
_cell.angle_beta   90.00
_cell.angle_gamma   90.00
#
_symmetry.space_group_name_H-M   'P 1'
#
loop_
_entity.id
_entity.type
_entity.pdbx_description
1 polymer ?
#
loop_
_entity_poly.entity_id
_entity_poly.type
_entity_poly.pdbx_seq_one_letter_code
_entity_poly.pdbx_strand_id
1 'polypeptide(L)'
;ASDVYKRQANGGADSIEAQTFIQDHASQTVGAGDRSDIDKMVAADASRQQEAASDPAVSVFVSANAGTGKTKLLTDRVLRLMLDGAPPESILCVTYTRAAAAEMQNRISARLAEWTVMTSDDLAKDLAAMGIAVPSQSMLRNARSLFAEILDSDDGPRMETVHSFCQSILRRFPIEAG
;
A
#
# COMPACT_ATOMS: atom_id res chain seq x y z
N ALA A 1 -20.27 7.50 -6.21
CA ALA A 1 -19.83 6.87 -4.98
C ALA A 1 -18.63 7.68 -4.45
N SER A 2 -18.65 8.05 -3.22
CA SER A 2 -17.61 8.88 -2.63
C SER A 2 -17.02 8.17 -1.43
N ASP A 3 -15.74 8.25 -1.24
CA ASP A 3 -14.97 7.61 -0.18
C ASP A 3 -14.54 8.66 0.85
N VAL A 4 -14.81 8.47 2.11
CA VAL A 4 -14.46 9.38 3.22
C VAL A 4 -13.49 8.68 4.16
N TYR A 5 -12.37 9.33 4.46
CA TYR A 5 -11.46 8.91 5.51
C TYR A 5 -11.92 9.48 6.86
N LYS A 6 -12.23 8.61 7.82
CA LYS A 6 -12.49 9.02 9.20
C LYS A 6 -11.41 8.49 10.11
N ARG A 7 -10.84 9.38 10.90
CA ARG A 7 -10.00 9.01 12.03
C ARG A 7 -10.91 8.71 13.23
N GLN A 8 -10.95 7.47 13.68
CA GLN A 8 -11.60 7.12 14.95
C GLN A 8 -10.53 7.05 16.05
N ALA A 9 -10.59 8.01 16.94
CA ALA A 9 -9.82 7.97 18.18
C ALA A 9 -10.58 7.08 19.19
N ASN A 10 -10.21 5.81 19.27
CA ASN A 10 -10.63 4.93 20.37
C ASN A 10 -9.40 4.23 20.93
N GLY A 11 -8.96 4.71 22.06
CA GLY A 11 -8.17 4.02 23.06
C GLY A 11 -6.98 3.17 22.58
N GLY A 12 -5.93 3.75 22.01
CA GLY A 12 -4.62 3.13 21.93
C GLY A 12 -4.16 2.59 20.57
N ALA A 13 -5.00 2.57 19.56
CA ALA A 13 -4.59 2.33 18.16
C ALA A 13 -5.32 3.36 17.27
N ASP A 14 -4.59 4.27 16.66
CA ASP A 14 -5.15 5.20 15.67
C ASP A 14 -5.55 4.40 14.43
N SER A 15 -6.84 4.10 14.30
CA SER A 15 -7.40 3.51 13.08
C SER A 15 -7.90 4.62 12.17
N ILE A 16 -7.37 4.69 10.96
CA ILE A 16 -7.90 5.55 9.90
C ILE A 16 -8.89 4.73 9.10
N GLU A 17 -10.16 5.09 9.22
CA GLU A 17 -11.20 4.52 8.37
C GLU A 17 -11.29 5.34 7.10
N ALA A 18 -10.82 4.77 6.00
CA ALA A 18 -10.78 5.40 4.70
C ALA A 18 -12.00 4.97 3.90
N GLN A 19 -13.06 5.78 3.87
CA GLN A 19 -14.19 5.62 2.96
C GLN A 19 -14.07 6.67 1.87
N THR A 20 -13.73 6.28 0.64
CA THR A 20 -13.72 7.19 -0.52
C THR A 20 -15.14 7.40 -1.01
N PHE A 21 -15.66 8.61 -0.91
CA PHE A 21 -16.87 9.09 -1.51
C PHE A 21 -16.55 9.70 -2.89
N ILE A 22 -16.77 9.02 -3.99
CA ILE A 22 -16.86 9.67 -5.30
C ILE A 22 -18.31 10.14 -5.46
N GLN A 23 -18.54 11.39 -5.20
CA GLN A 23 -19.85 11.99 -5.40
C GLN A 23 -19.98 12.34 -6.88
N ASP A 24 -20.89 11.64 -7.56
CA ASP A 24 -21.31 11.93 -8.92
C ASP A 24 -22.21 13.18 -8.91
N HIS A 25 -21.61 14.36 -8.66
CA HIS A 25 -22.25 15.67 -8.76
C HIS A 25 -21.60 16.52 -9.86
N ALA A 26 -21.20 15.90 -10.98
CA ALA A 26 -20.73 16.64 -12.16
C ALA A 26 -21.78 16.70 -13.28
N SER A 27 -23.05 16.85 -12.95
CA SER A 27 -24.07 17.04 -13.95
C SER A 27 -24.94 18.26 -13.63
N GLN A 28 -24.33 19.44 -13.52
CA GLN A 28 -25.01 20.69 -13.83
C GLN A 28 -24.02 21.86 -13.82
N THR A 29 -23.75 22.40 -15.02
CA THR A 29 -23.34 23.79 -15.29
C THR A 29 -22.10 24.35 -14.59
N VAL A 30 -20.91 23.88 -15.02
CA VAL A 30 -19.66 24.59 -14.76
C VAL A 30 -18.88 24.73 -16.06
N GLY A 31 -18.33 25.93 -16.34
CA GLY A 31 -17.56 26.22 -17.56
C GLY A 31 -16.28 25.39 -17.66
N ALA A 32 -15.74 25.17 -18.88
CA ALA A 32 -14.63 24.26 -19.15
C ALA A 32 -13.32 24.52 -18.34
N GLY A 33 -13.12 25.74 -17.84
CA GLY A 33 -11.96 26.08 -17.01
C GLY A 33 -12.09 25.63 -15.54
N ASP A 34 -13.30 25.64 -15.03
CA ASP A 34 -13.62 25.27 -13.63
C ASP A 34 -13.59 23.73 -13.43
N ARG A 35 -13.95 22.95 -14.45
CA ARG A 35 -13.85 21.47 -14.41
C ARG A 35 -12.40 20.98 -14.26
N SER A 36 -11.46 21.58 -14.98
CA SER A 36 -10.04 21.18 -14.90
C SER A 36 -9.46 21.45 -13.51
N ASP A 37 -9.87 22.50 -12.84
CA ASP A 37 -9.39 22.83 -11.50
C ASP A 37 -10.06 21.98 -10.43
N ILE A 38 -11.34 21.64 -10.59
CA ILE A 38 -12.03 20.66 -9.73
C ILE A 38 -11.39 19.29 -9.86
N ASP A 39 -11.12 18.82 -11.10
CA ASP A 39 -10.46 17.54 -11.34
C ASP A 39 -9.07 17.47 -10.71
N LYS A 40 -8.28 18.55 -10.77
CA LYS A 40 -6.98 18.64 -10.10
C LYS A 40 -7.10 18.62 -8.58
N MET A 41 -8.07 19.30 -8.02
CA MET A 41 -8.33 19.30 -6.57
C MET A 41 -8.75 17.91 -6.09
N VAL A 42 -9.63 17.23 -6.80
CA VAL A 42 -10.08 15.86 -6.49
C VAL A 42 -8.91 14.88 -6.59
N ALA A 43 -8.08 14.98 -7.62
CA ALA A 43 -6.90 14.15 -7.79
C ALA A 43 -5.86 14.39 -6.68
N ALA A 44 -5.63 15.64 -6.29
CA ALA A 44 -4.73 16.00 -5.20
C ALA A 44 -5.24 15.51 -3.83
N ASP A 45 -6.56 15.54 -3.61
CA ASP A 45 -7.16 14.99 -2.39
C ASP A 45 -7.04 13.46 -2.34
N ALA A 46 -7.35 12.78 -3.44
CA ALA A 46 -7.18 11.32 -3.55
C ALA A 46 -5.72 10.89 -3.30
N SER A 47 -4.75 11.64 -3.81
CA SER A 47 -3.32 11.37 -3.56
C SER A 47 -2.96 11.50 -2.09
N ARG A 48 -3.38 12.59 -1.43
CA ARG A 48 -3.16 12.78 0.02
C ARG A 48 -3.80 11.67 0.86
N GLN A 49 -4.97 11.22 0.48
CA GLN A 49 -5.67 10.13 1.13
C GLN A 49 -4.91 8.81 0.95
N GLN A 50 -4.38 8.53 -0.24
CA GLN A 50 -3.56 7.34 -0.50
C GLN A 50 -2.24 7.37 0.31
N GLU A 51 -1.59 8.53 0.40
CA GLU A 51 -0.39 8.71 1.23
C GLU A 51 -0.67 8.42 2.71
N ALA A 52 -1.75 8.98 3.25
CA ALA A 52 -2.17 8.74 4.63
C ALA A 52 -2.54 7.26 4.88
N ALA A 53 -3.21 6.61 3.92
CA ALA A 53 -3.58 5.21 4.02
C ALA A 53 -2.39 4.25 3.85
N SER A 54 -1.30 4.69 3.21
CA SER A 54 -0.07 3.90 3.11
C SER A 54 0.84 4.03 4.34
N ASP A 55 0.53 4.90 5.30
CA ASP A 55 1.32 5.09 6.52
C ASP A 55 1.35 3.80 7.36
N PRO A 56 2.54 3.19 7.58
CA PRO A 56 2.66 1.96 8.35
C PRO A 56 2.36 2.11 9.84
N ALA A 57 2.44 3.32 10.40
CA ALA A 57 2.22 3.58 11.82
C ALA A 57 0.75 3.46 12.26
N VAL A 58 -0.20 3.40 11.31
CA VAL A 58 -1.63 3.38 11.60
C VAL A 58 -2.34 2.18 10.99
N SER A 59 -3.38 1.69 11.66
CA SER A 59 -4.30 0.71 11.07
C SER A 59 -5.31 1.42 10.17
N VAL A 60 -5.53 0.89 8.96
CA VAL A 60 -6.36 1.54 7.95
C VAL A 60 -7.40 0.59 7.38
N PHE A 61 -8.63 1.04 7.27
CA PHE A 61 -9.67 0.41 6.49
C PHE A 61 -9.92 1.24 5.22
N VAL A 62 -9.78 0.60 4.05
CA VAL A 62 -9.95 1.27 2.74
C VAL A 62 -11.14 0.66 2.00
N SER A 63 -12.20 1.45 1.81
CA SER A 63 -13.32 1.10 0.95
C SER A 63 -13.25 1.90 -0.35
N ALA A 64 -13.11 1.21 -1.47
CA ALA A 64 -12.91 1.85 -2.77
C ALA A 64 -13.40 0.96 -3.92
N ASN A 65 -13.88 1.57 -4.99
CA ASN A 65 -14.35 0.87 -6.17
C ASN A 65 -13.22 0.18 -6.96
N ALA A 66 -13.55 -0.69 -7.90
CA ALA A 66 -12.58 -1.29 -8.80
C ALA A 66 -11.82 -0.20 -9.61
N GLY A 67 -10.52 -0.36 -9.80
CA GLY A 67 -9.69 0.58 -10.57
C GLY A 67 -9.20 1.82 -9.82
N THR A 68 -9.53 2.01 -8.54
CA THR A 68 -9.14 3.19 -7.74
C THR A 68 -7.73 3.15 -7.14
N GLY A 69 -6.89 2.20 -7.54
CA GLY A 69 -5.51 2.11 -7.06
C GLY A 69 -5.31 1.35 -5.75
N LYS A 70 -6.30 0.57 -5.26
CA LYS A 70 -6.15 -0.23 -4.03
C LYS A 70 -4.90 -1.11 -4.00
N THR A 71 -4.61 -1.78 -5.10
CA THR A 71 -3.42 -2.64 -5.19
C THR A 71 -2.13 -1.82 -5.10
N LYS A 72 -2.09 -0.63 -5.71
CA LYS A 72 -0.96 0.30 -5.56
C LYS A 72 -0.78 0.70 -4.10
N LEU A 73 -1.85 1.13 -3.46
CA LEU A 73 -1.84 1.50 -2.04
C LEU A 73 -1.29 0.39 -1.14
N LEU A 74 -1.75 -0.85 -1.34
CA LEU A 74 -1.27 -1.99 -0.56
C LEU A 74 0.21 -2.30 -0.84
N THR A 75 0.64 -2.20 -2.11
CA THR A 75 2.04 -2.35 -2.48
C THR A 75 2.91 -1.27 -1.82
N ASP A 76 2.50 -0.01 -1.91
CA ASP A 76 3.21 1.12 -1.29
C ASP A 76 3.30 0.94 0.23
N ARG A 77 2.24 0.46 0.89
CA ARG A 77 2.23 0.16 2.33
C ARG A 77 3.22 -0.94 2.71
N VAL A 78 3.28 -2.04 1.95
CA VAL A 78 4.25 -3.13 2.18
C VAL A 78 5.68 -2.61 2.04
N LEU A 79 5.95 -1.84 1.00
CA LEU A 79 7.26 -1.23 0.77
C LEU A 79 7.65 -0.27 1.91
N ARG A 80 6.72 0.55 2.40
CA ARG A 80 6.96 1.46 3.53
C ARG A 80 7.23 0.69 4.83
N LEU A 81 6.49 -0.40 5.11
CA LEU A 81 6.77 -1.26 6.26
C LEU A 81 8.20 -1.80 6.23
N MET A 82 8.66 -2.29 5.08
CA MET A 82 10.03 -2.78 4.93
C MET A 82 11.06 -1.65 5.06
N LEU A 83 10.81 -0.47 4.50
CA LEU A 83 11.67 0.71 4.66
C LEU A 83 11.78 1.17 6.11
N ASP A 84 10.72 1.01 6.90
CA ASP A 84 10.69 1.30 8.33
C ASP A 84 11.34 0.19 9.17
N GLY A 85 11.84 -0.87 8.53
CA GLY A 85 12.60 -1.94 9.17
C GLY A 85 11.76 -3.14 9.61
N ALA A 86 10.50 -3.27 9.16
CA ALA A 86 9.75 -4.50 9.38
C ALA A 86 10.40 -5.66 8.60
N PRO A 87 10.74 -6.78 9.25
CA PRO A 87 11.29 -7.94 8.56
C PRO A 87 10.30 -8.45 7.49
N PRO A 88 10.74 -8.73 6.25
CA PRO A 88 9.87 -9.17 5.18
C PRO A 88 8.97 -10.36 5.56
N GLU A 89 9.50 -11.35 6.25
CA GLU A 89 8.79 -12.55 6.71
C GLU A 89 7.69 -12.25 7.75
N SER A 90 7.73 -11.09 8.40
CA SER A 90 6.68 -10.66 9.34
C SER A 90 5.45 -10.05 8.65
N ILE A 91 5.56 -9.76 7.35
CA ILE A 91 4.50 -9.13 6.57
C ILE A 91 3.64 -10.20 5.90
N LEU A 92 2.35 -10.20 6.22
CA LEU A 92 1.37 -11.10 5.62
C LEU A 92 0.32 -10.30 4.84
N CYS A 93 0.20 -10.60 3.55
CA CYS A 93 -0.87 -10.10 2.69
C CYS A 93 -1.81 -11.26 2.31
N VAL A 94 -3.09 -11.09 2.60
CA VAL A 94 -4.10 -12.11 2.33
C VAL A 94 -5.05 -11.65 1.23
N THR A 95 -5.28 -12.49 0.23
CA THR A 95 -6.15 -12.23 -0.91
C THR A 95 -7.17 -13.35 -1.11
N TYR A 96 -8.15 -13.13 -2.00
CA TYR A 96 -9.11 -14.19 -2.36
C TYR A 96 -8.59 -15.13 -3.45
N THR A 97 -7.71 -14.65 -4.34
CA THR A 97 -7.26 -15.41 -5.51
C THR A 97 -5.75 -15.55 -5.57
N ARG A 98 -5.26 -16.67 -6.08
CA ARG A 98 -3.82 -16.89 -6.33
C ARG A 98 -3.27 -15.86 -7.33
N ALA A 99 -4.06 -15.48 -8.33
CA ALA A 99 -3.67 -14.49 -9.32
C ALA A 99 -3.39 -13.11 -8.66
N ALA A 100 -4.26 -12.66 -7.73
CA ALA A 100 -4.05 -11.42 -7.01
C ALA A 100 -2.83 -11.47 -6.08
N ALA A 101 -2.56 -12.61 -5.45
CA ALA A 101 -1.35 -12.80 -4.65
C ALA A 101 -0.08 -12.71 -5.51
N ALA A 102 -0.07 -13.41 -6.65
CA ALA A 102 1.06 -13.37 -7.59
C ALA A 102 1.27 -11.98 -8.20
N GLU A 103 0.19 -11.28 -8.55
CA GLU A 103 0.26 -9.91 -9.06
C GLU A 103 0.89 -8.96 -8.04
N MET A 104 0.50 -9.04 -6.76
CA MET A 104 1.08 -8.21 -5.70
C MET A 104 2.56 -8.54 -5.50
N GLN A 105 2.94 -9.82 -5.47
CA GLN A 105 4.32 -10.25 -5.37
C GLN A 105 5.17 -9.67 -6.52
N ASN A 106 4.68 -9.81 -7.76
CA ASN A 106 5.37 -9.30 -8.94
C ASN A 106 5.55 -7.78 -8.90
N ARG A 107 4.54 -7.04 -8.44
CA ARG A 107 4.60 -5.58 -8.32
C ARG A 107 5.65 -5.13 -7.29
N ILE A 108 5.71 -5.79 -6.14
CA ILE A 108 6.71 -5.49 -5.11
C ILE A 108 8.10 -5.79 -5.63
N SER A 109 8.32 -6.99 -6.19
CA SER A 109 9.62 -7.39 -6.74
C SER A 109 10.09 -6.47 -7.87
N ALA A 110 9.20 -6.08 -8.80
CA ALA A 110 9.51 -5.15 -9.88
C ALA A 110 9.92 -3.78 -9.34
N ARG A 111 9.17 -3.24 -8.35
CA ARG A 111 9.49 -1.94 -7.76
C ARG A 111 10.84 -1.93 -7.04
N LEU A 112 11.13 -2.99 -6.27
CA LEU A 112 12.40 -3.14 -5.59
C LEU A 112 13.58 -3.29 -6.58
N ALA A 113 13.40 -4.04 -7.68
CA ALA A 113 14.38 -4.14 -8.73
C ALA A 113 14.65 -2.78 -9.40
N GLU A 114 13.61 -1.98 -9.67
CA GLU A 114 13.75 -0.62 -10.19
C GLU A 114 14.57 0.26 -9.25
N TRP A 115 14.34 0.18 -7.94
CA TRP A 115 15.09 0.99 -6.96
C TRP A 115 16.59 0.73 -6.96
N THR A 116 17.02 -0.48 -7.33
CA THR A 116 18.46 -0.82 -7.40
C THR A 116 19.21 -0.03 -8.47
N VAL A 117 18.52 0.33 -9.56
CA VAL A 117 19.11 0.99 -10.75
C VAL A 117 18.76 2.47 -10.86
N MET A 118 17.81 2.98 -10.07
CA MET A 118 17.42 4.40 -10.08
C MET A 118 18.55 5.31 -9.61
N THR A 119 18.62 6.52 -10.18
CA THR A 119 19.44 7.59 -9.59
C THR A 119 18.93 7.96 -8.20
N SER A 120 19.75 8.62 -7.37
CA SER A 120 19.30 9.04 -6.02
C SER A 120 18.16 10.03 -6.07
N ASP A 121 18.13 10.91 -7.09
CA ASP A 121 17.09 11.91 -7.25
C ASP A 121 15.76 11.25 -7.69
N ASP A 122 15.82 10.28 -8.59
CA ASP A 122 14.61 9.59 -9.06
C ASP A 122 14.05 8.66 -7.96
N LEU A 123 14.93 7.97 -7.22
CA LEU A 123 14.52 7.20 -6.05
C LEU A 123 13.88 8.09 -4.97
N ALA A 124 14.45 9.27 -4.70
CA ALA A 124 13.86 10.21 -3.76
C ALA A 124 12.45 10.68 -4.18
N LYS A 125 12.26 10.96 -5.49
CA LYS A 125 10.93 11.29 -6.05
C LYS A 125 9.94 10.13 -5.89
N ASP A 126 10.41 8.90 -6.13
CA ASP A 126 9.59 7.72 -6.03
C ASP A 126 9.14 7.45 -4.59
N LEU A 127 10.04 7.60 -3.61
CA LEU A 127 9.73 7.53 -2.19
C LEU A 127 8.79 8.66 -1.75
N ALA A 128 8.98 9.88 -2.29
CA ALA A 128 8.08 11.00 -2.03
C ALA A 128 6.65 10.72 -2.53
N ALA A 129 6.50 10.06 -3.69
CA ALA A 129 5.20 9.66 -4.23
C ALA A 129 4.47 8.61 -3.37
N MET A 130 5.19 7.93 -2.47
CA MET A 130 4.61 7.02 -1.46
C MET A 130 4.35 7.71 -0.11
N GLY A 131 4.56 9.03 0.00
CA GLY A 131 4.35 9.80 1.23
C GLY A 131 5.60 9.95 2.11
N ILE A 132 6.80 9.64 1.61
CA ILE A 132 8.07 9.87 2.31
C ILE A 132 8.71 11.15 1.75
N ALA A 133 8.21 12.29 2.21
CA ALA A 133 8.51 13.60 1.60
C ALA A 133 10.02 13.95 1.53
N VAL A 134 10.80 13.57 2.52
CA VAL A 134 12.26 13.85 2.57
C VAL A 134 13.00 12.58 2.99
N PRO A 135 13.32 11.67 2.08
CA PRO A 135 14.07 10.47 2.41
C PRO A 135 15.51 10.80 2.79
N SER A 136 15.99 10.23 3.89
CA SER A 136 17.38 10.36 4.30
C SER A 136 18.31 9.55 3.41
N GLN A 137 19.62 9.87 3.41
CA GLN A 137 20.61 9.09 2.68
C GLN A 137 20.70 7.63 3.17
N SER A 138 20.42 7.38 4.44
CA SER A 138 20.31 6.02 4.97
C SER A 138 19.11 5.27 4.39
N MET A 139 17.97 5.93 4.27
CA MET A 139 16.76 5.35 3.68
C MET A 139 16.95 5.05 2.18
N LEU A 140 17.63 5.92 1.42
CA LEU A 140 17.95 5.64 0.01
C LEU A 140 18.86 4.42 -0.14
N ARG A 141 19.84 4.24 0.77
CA ARG A 141 20.68 3.03 0.78
C ARG A 141 19.87 1.79 1.15
N ASN A 142 19.03 1.88 2.20
CA ASN A 142 18.14 0.80 2.63
C ASN A 142 17.20 0.38 1.50
N ALA A 143 16.56 1.33 0.79
CA ALA A 143 15.69 1.03 -0.33
C ALA A 143 16.39 0.20 -1.43
N ARG A 144 17.68 0.47 -1.70
CA ARG A 144 18.45 -0.30 -2.68
C ARG A 144 18.86 -1.68 -2.17
N SER A 145 19.09 -1.85 -0.87
CA SER A 145 19.47 -3.15 -0.28
C SER A 145 18.28 -4.11 -0.14
N LEU A 146 17.06 -3.59 0.02
CA LEU A 146 15.86 -4.41 0.24
C LEU A 146 15.64 -5.49 -0.83
N PHE A 147 15.98 -5.23 -2.09
CA PHE A 147 15.85 -6.23 -3.15
C PHE A 147 16.78 -7.42 -2.91
N ALA A 148 18.04 -7.14 -2.55
CA ALA A 148 19.02 -8.19 -2.24
C ALA A 148 18.61 -8.93 -0.95
N GLU A 149 18.16 -8.22 0.07
CA GLU A 149 17.70 -8.83 1.33
C GLU A 149 16.53 -9.81 1.11
N ILE A 150 15.58 -9.47 0.22
CA ILE A 150 14.46 -10.37 -0.12
C ILE A 150 14.94 -11.56 -0.96
N LEU A 151 15.92 -11.38 -1.84
CA LEU A 151 16.48 -12.48 -2.64
C LEU A 151 17.30 -13.46 -1.78
N ASP A 152 17.99 -12.95 -0.77
CA ASP A 152 18.83 -13.73 0.16
C ASP A 152 17.99 -14.39 1.28
N SER A 153 16.77 -13.88 1.53
CA SER A 153 15.86 -14.48 2.50
C SER A 153 15.05 -15.60 1.84
N ASP A 154 15.01 -16.78 2.49
CA ASP A 154 14.14 -17.89 2.06
C ASP A 154 12.65 -17.53 2.17
N ASP A 155 12.31 -16.52 2.98
CA ASP A 155 10.95 -16.08 3.31
C ASP A 155 10.77 -14.57 3.09
N GLY A 156 10.49 -14.15 1.86
CA GLY A 156 10.03 -12.80 1.55
C GLY A 156 8.64 -12.49 2.15
N PRO A 157 8.05 -11.31 1.87
CA PRO A 157 6.68 -10.98 2.29
C PRO A 157 5.71 -12.06 1.82
N ARG A 158 4.91 -12.59 2.75
CA ARG A 158 4.00 -13.70 2.48
C ARG A 158 2.73 -13.19 1.78
N MET A 159 2.54 -13.60 0.53
CA MET A 159 1.36 -13.30 -0.28
C MET A 159 0.52 -14.57 -0.43
N GLU A 160 -0.55 -14.69 0.36
CA GLU A 160 -1.33 -15.92 0.43
C GLU A 160 -2.81 -15.69 0.11
N THR A 161 -3.50 -16.75 -0.29
CA THR A 161 -4.96 -16.72 -0.28
C THR A 161 -5.47 -17.02 1.14
N VAL A 162 -6.72 -16.58 1.45
CA VAL A 162 -7.37 -16.91 2.72
C VAL A 162 -7.32 -18.42 2.98
N HIS A 163 -7.60 -19.24 1.95
CA HIS A 163 -7.56 -20.70 2.08
C HIS A 163 -6.14 -21.24 2.40
N SER A 164 -5.10 -20.73 1.71
CA SER A 164 -3.72 -21.14 1.98
C SER A 164 -3.30 -20.76 3.40
N PHE A 165 -3.67 -19.56 3.83
CA PHE A 165 -3.40 -19.08 5.18
C PHE A 165 -4.09 -19.96 6.24
N CYS A 166 -5.39 -20.25 6.09
CA CYS A 166 -6.10 -21.15 6.99
C CYS A 166 -5.45 -22.54 7.04
N GLN A 167 -5.08 -23.10 5.88
CA GLN A 167 -4.38 -24.38 5.82
C GLN A 167 -3.02 -24.34 6.53
N SER A 168 -2.27 -23.23 6.42
CA SER A 168 -0.98 -23.09 7.11
C SER A 168 -1.13 -23.10 8.62
N ILE A 169 -2.20 -22.49 9.14
CA ILE A 169 -2.54 -22.51 10.57
C ILE A 169 -2.92 -23.93 11.00
N LEU A 170 -3.82 -24.60 10.29
CA LEU A 170 -4.26 -25.97 10.62
C LEU A 170 -3.08 -26.94 10.67
N ARG A 171 -2.10 -26.79 9.78
CA ARG A 171 -0.90 -27.63 9.80
C ARG A 171 0.00 -27.41 11.01
N ARG A 172 -0.09 -26.26 11.68
CA ARG A 172 0.66 -25.98 12.91
C ARG A 172 0.02 -26.63 14.15
N PHE A 173 -1.27 -26.95 14.07
CA PHE A 173 -2.07 -27.50 15.15
C PHE A 173 -2.81 -28.77 14.68
N PRO A 174 -2.10 -29.82 14.23
CA PRO A 174 -2.73 -30.98 13.60
C PRO A 174 -3.59 -31.80 14.58
N ILE A 175 -3.30 -31.76 15.87
CA ILE A 175 -4.07 -32.51 16.89
C ILE A 175 -5.40 -31.80 17.19
N GLU A 176 -5.39 -30.48 17.25
CA GLU A 176 -6.55 -29.64 17.54
C GLU A 176 -7.46 -29.49 16.31
N ALA A 177 -6.94 -29.70 15.12
CA ALA A 177 -7.68 -29.59 13.87
C ALA A 177 -8.48 -30.86 13.48
N GLY A 178 -8.26 -32.00 14.18
CA GLY A 178 -8.99 -33.28 14.01
C GLY A 178 -8.42 -34.16 12.91
#